data_aa0b2c9477108b116bd297567fef4c94
#
_entry.id   aa0b2c9477108b116bd297567fef4c94
#
_cell.length_a   1.000
_cell.length_b   1.000
_cell.length_c   1.000
_cell.angle_alpha   90.00
_cell.angle_beta   90.00
_cell.angle_gamma   90.00
#
_symmetry.space_group_name_H-M   'P 1'
#
loop_
_entity.id
_entity.type
_entity.pdbx_description
1 polymer ?
#
loop_
_entity_poly.entity_id
_entity_poly.type
_entity_poly.pdbx_seq_one_letter_code
_entity_poly.pdbx_strand_id
1 'polypeptide(L)'
;AWNRHGNIDLNNKRNFRTRSSVLIEYENTNILIDTSPDLRQQLYNAKCTNVDAVLYTHIHSDHTSGVPDMRAMSLINKKIIPAYMPKEMIPEMETNYKYIFKGEKDYLPFMEIKELDSSINFQNINIETFKHNHGSIDVQTYKIGNFAYSTDLKKFYNQDIDKLKNLDLWIVGLLRQDTHPAHAGFDQIMDFISYIKPKQTIFTHMTALLDE
;
A
#
# COMPACT_ATOMS: atom_id res chain seq x y z
N ALA A 1 -3.53 -24.66 -0.04
CA ALA A 1 -4.86 -24.03 -0.06
C ALA A 1 -5.00 -22.97 -1.16
N TRP A 2 -3.94 -22.37 -1.55
CA TRP A 2 -3.88 -21.27 -2.53
C TRP A 2 -4.26 -21.66 -3.95
N ASN A 3 -4.08 -22.94 -4.32
CA ASN A 3 -4.32 -23.47 -5.67
C ASN A 3 -5.69 -24.11 -5.89
N ARG A 4 -6.58 -24.09 -4.94
CA ARG A 4 -7.87 -24.78 -5.10
C ARG A 4 -8.82 -24.15 -6.12
N HIS A 5 -8.53 -22.94 -6.60
CA HIS A 5 -9.45 -22.16 -7.42
C HIS A 5 -8.81 -21.51 -8.67
N GLY A 6 -7.57 -21.82 -8.99
CA GLY A 6 -6.90 -21.26 -10.17
C GLY A 6 -6.07 -22.30 -10.93
N ASN A 7 -6.06 -22.20 -12.23
CA ASN A 7 -5.19 -23.01 -13.12
C ASN A 7 -3.84 -22.31 -13.31
N ILE A 8 -3.27 -21.72 -12.25
CA ILE A 8 -1.99 -21.04 -12.36
C ILE A 8 -0.85 -22.04 -12.54
N ASP A 9 0.08 -21.73 -13.43
CA ASP A 9 1.31 -22.48 -13.57
C ASP A 9 2.24 -22.24 -12.37
N LEU A 10 2.41 -23.26 -11.54
CA LEU A 10 3.31 -23.22 -10.37
C LEU A 10 4.80 -23.20 -10.74
N ASN A 11 5.17 -23.50 -11.98
CA ASN A 11 6.55 -23.39 -12.44
C ASN A 11 6.89 -21.98 -12.90
N ASN A 12 5.89 -21.16 -13.19
CA ASN A 12 6.08 -19.74 -13.49
C ASN A 12 6.33 -18.97 -12.19
N LYS A 13 7.57 -18.49 -12.02
CA LYS A 13 7.97 -17.72 -10.82
C LYS A 13 7.16 -16.43 -10.60
N ARG A 14 6.59 -15.86 -11.66
CA ARG A 14 5.74 -14.66 -11.58
C ARG A 14 4.42 -14.90 -10.85
N ASN A 15 4.01 -16.16 -10.72
CA ASN A 15 2.83 -16.54 -9.95
C ASN A 15 3.09 -16.65 -8.44
N PHE A 16 4.35 -16.54 -7.99
CA PHE A 16 4.71 -16.46 -6.57
C PHE A 16 4.73 -15.01 -6.11
N ARG A 17 3.53 -14.47 -5.88
CA ARG A 17 3.34 -13.07 -5.48
C ARG A 17 3.26 -12.95 -3.97
N THR A 18 3.90 -11.92 -3.42
CA THR A 18 3.68 -11.47 -2.04
C THR A 18 2.46 -10.54 -1.99
N ARG A 19 1.96 -10.23 -0.79
CA ARG A 19 0.91 -9.22 -0.60
C ARG A 19 1.41 -7.85 -1.02
N SER A 20 0.44 -6.95 -1.26
CA SER A 20 0.74 -5.63 -1.79
C SER A 20 1.48 -4.76 -0.77
N SER A 21 2.56 -4.16 -1.22
CA SER A 21 3.31 -3.09 -0.56
C SER A 21 4.19 -2.43 -1.61
N VAL A 22 4.51 -1.16 -1.45
CA VAL A 22 5.38 -0.41 -2.36
C VAL A 22 6.47 0.30 -1.57
N LEU A 23 7.72 0.11 -1.97
CA LEU A 23 8.85 0.90 -1.48
C LEU A 23 9.17 1.99 -2.52
N ILE A 24 9.16 3.22 -2.07
CA ILE A 24 9.53 4.41 -2.85
C ILE A 24 10.90 4.85 -2.37
N GLU A 25 11.86 4.83 -3.28
CA GLU A 25 13.22 5.28 -3.03
C GLU A 25 13.47 6.56 -3.84
N TYR A 26 13.71 7.66 -3.16
CA TYR A 26 14.03 8.93 -3.79
C TYR A 26 15.18 9.61 -3.05
N GLU A 27 16.29 9.86 -3.74
CA GLU A 27 17.53 10.36 -3.14
C GLU A 27 17.96 9.47 -1.94
N ASN A 28 17.94 10.00 -0.72
CA ASN A 28 18.29 9.29 0.49
C ASN A 28 17.05 8.97 1.35
N THR A 29 15.86 9.04 0.77
CA THR A 29 14.58 8.87 1.47
C THR A 29 13.86 7.63 0.99
N ASN A 30 13.47 6.76 1.91
CA ASN A 30 12.72 5.54 1.66
C ASN A 30 11.35 5.62 2.33
N ILE A 31 10.29 5.65 1.54
CA ILE A 31 8.90 5.66 2.00
C ILE A 31 8.27 4.33 1.66
N LEU A 32 7.70 3.67 2.65
CA LEU A 32 6.98 2.41 2.47
C LEU A 32 5.47 2.69 2.45
N ILE A 33 4.76 2.15 1.47
CA ILE A 33 3.29 2.12 1.48
C ILE A 33 2.85 0.73 1.89
N ASP A 34 2.12 0.64 2.98
CA ASP A 34 1.64 -0.56 3.67
C ASP A 34 2.74 -1.50 4.18
N THR A 35 2.47 -2.12 5.32
CA THR A 35 3.30 -3.15 5.94
C THR A 35 2.62 -4.50 5.78
N SER A 36 2.82 -5.14 4.64
CA SER A 36 2.21 -6.44 4.35
C SER A 36 2.73 -7.54 5.30
N PRO A 37 2.01 -8.67 5.46
CA PRO A 37 2.52 -9.82 6.21
C PRO A 37 3.83 -10.40 5.65
N ASP A 38 4.18 -10.08 4.41
CA ASP A 38 5.40 -10.53 3.74
C ASP A 38 6.55 -9.49 3.86
N LEU A 39 6.36 -8.43 4.66
CA LEU A 39 7.23 -7.25 4.71
C LEU A 39 8.70 -7.59 4.90
N ARG A 40 9.01 -8.48 5.84
CA ARG A 40 10.39 -8.88 6.12
C ARG A 40 11.09 -9.41 4.87
N GLN A 41 10.40 -10.28 4.12
CA GLN A 41 10.95 -10.85 2.88
C GLN A 41 11.04 -9.80 1.78
N GLN A 42 10.07 -8.89 1.72
CA GLN A 42 10.04 -7.80 0.74
C GLN A 42 11.21 -6.83 0.95
N LEU A 43 11.44 -6.38 2.18
CA LEU A 43 12.58 -5.52 2.51
C LEU A 43 13.93 -6.21 2.27
N TYR A 44 14.04 -7.50 2.60
CA TYR A 44 15.23 -8.29 2.32
C TYR A 44 15.51 -8.37 0.81
N ASN A 45 14.51 -8.68 0.00
CA ASN A 45 14.63 -8.76 -1.45
C ASN A 45 14.98 -7.42 -2.09
N ALA A 46 14.43 -6.33 -1.56
CA ALA A 46 14.74 -4.95 -1.98
C ALA A 46 16.10 -4.47 -1.45
N LYS A 47 16.79 -5.24 -0.59
CA LYS A 47 18.02 -4.82 0.10
C LYS A 47 17.84 -3.50 0.86
N CYS A 48 16.62 -3.23 1.30
CA CYS A 48 16.27 -2.02 2.03
C CYS A 48 16.74 -2.14 3.48
N THR A 49 17.61 -1.24 3.91
CA THR A 49 18.16 -1.19 5.29
C THR A 49 17.61 -0.03 6.10
N ASN A 50 16.82 0.83 5.50
CA ASN A 50 16.22 1.99 6.13
C ASN A 50 14.83 2.26 5.57
N VAL A 51 13.88 2.58 6.45
CA VAL A 51 12.55 3.12 6.09
C VAL A 51 12.35 4.41 6.87
N ASP A 52 12.08 5.51 6.17
CA ASP A 52 11.99 6.84 6.77
C ASP A 52 10.58 7.20 7.19
N ALA A 53 9.58 6.69 6.47
CA ALA A 53 8.17 6.83 6.81
C ALA A 53 7.37 5.65 6.27
N VAL A 54 6.23 5.38 6.91
CA VAL A 54 5.22 4.43 6.43
C VAL A 54 3.92 5.19 6.14
N LEU A 55 3.32 4.91 5.00
CA LEU A 55 2.00 5.42 4.60
C LEU A 55 1.03 4.24 4.57
N TYR A 56 -0.07 4.30 5.30
CA TYR A 56 -1.07 3.23 5.30
C TYR A 56 -2.26 3.59 4.42
N THR A 57 -2.66 2.65 3.57
CA THR A 57 -3.83 2.82 2.70
C THR A 57 -5.12 2.59 3.45
N HIS A 58 -5.22 1.53 4.23
CA HIS A 58 -6.37 1.14 5.05
C HIS A 58 -6.01 0.05 6.08
N ILE A 59 -6.99 -0.37 6.88
CA ILE A 59 -6.77 -1.20 8.07
C ILE A 59 -6.65 -2.71 7.81
N HIS A 60 -6.99 -3.23 6.63
CA HIS A 60 -7.00 -4.67 6.40
C HIS A 60 -5.66 -5.32 6.71
N SER A 61 -5.72 -6.57 7.18
CA SER A 61 -4.56 -7.28 7.73
C SER A 61 -3.47 -7.57 6.70
N ASP A 62 -3.81 -7.73 5.43
CA ASP A 62 -2.84 -7.92 4.34
C ASP A 62 -2.05 -6.63 4.01
N HIS A 63 -2.45 -5.49 4.59
CA HIS A 63 -1.76 -4.20 4.50
C HIS A 63 -1.09 -3.77 5.82
N THR A 64 -1.43 -4.39 6.96
CA THR A 64 -0.97 -3.93 8.28
C THR A 64 -0.23 -4.98 9.10
N SER A 65 -0.37 -6.29 8.81
CA SER A 65 0.15 -7.34 9.69
C SER A 65 1.69 -7.42 9.77
N GLY A 66 2.41 -6.77 8.88
CA GLY A 66 3.87 -6.68 8.93
C GLY A 66 4.42 -5.54 9.80
N VAL A 67 3.56 -4.74 10.43
CA VAL A 67 4.01 -3.59 11.25
C VAL A 67 5.01 -3.98 12.35
N PRO A 68 4.97 -5.17 12.99
CA PRO A 68 5.97 -5.56 13.98
C PRO A 68 7.40 -5.68 13.41
N ASP A 69 7.55 -5.98 12.12
CA ASP A 69 8.87 -6.10 11.47
C ASP A 69 9.58 -4.74 11.33
N MET A 70 8.85 -3.62 11.44
CA MET A 70 9.42 -2.28 11.44
C MET A 70 10.34 -2.02 12.63
N ARG A 71 10.25 -2.84 13.71
CA ARG A 71 11.14 -2.73 14.87
C ARG A 71 12.61 -2.83 14.49
N ALA A 72 12.95 -3.75 13.59
CA ALA A 72 14.34 -3.91 13.14
C ALA A 72 14.84 -2.63 12.46
N MET A 73 14.03 -2.00 11.59
CA MET A 73 14.38 -0.75 10.92
C MET A 73 14.56 0.41 11.90
N SER A 74 13.67 0.54 12.88
CA SER A 74 13.80 1.56 13.94
C SER A 74 15.08 1.39 14.77
N LEU A 75 15.40 0.16 15.19
CA LEU A 75 16.57 -0.12 16.03
C LEU A 75 17.88 0.11 15.27
N ILE A 76 17.99 -0.39 14.04
CA ILE A 76 19.19 -0.22 13.20
C ILE A 76 19.46 1.27 12.96
N ASN A 77 18.41 2.02 12.64
CA ASN A 77 18.54 3.43 12.28
C ASN A 77 18.39 4.38 13.48
N LYS A 78 18.17 3.85 14.69
CA LYS A 78 18.04 4.60 15.95
C LYS A 78 17.03 5.74 15.86
N LYS A 79 15.88 5.48 15.26
CA LYS A 79 14.82 6.48 15.07
C LYS A 79 13.42 5.87 15.27
N ILE A 80 12.48 6.69 15.70
CA ILE A 80 11.06 6.38 15.70
C ILE A 80 10.53 6.66 14.29
N ILE A 81 9.86 5.68 13.67
CA ILE A 81 9.41 5.79 12.29
C ILE A 81 8.00 6.39 12.27
N PRO A 82 7.77 7.52 11.59
CA PRO A 82 6.43 8.08 11.43
C PRO A 82 5.57 7.17 10.54
N ALA A 83 4.34 6.94 11.00
CA ALA A 83 3.32 6.12 10.35
C ALA A 83 2.10 6.99 10.05
N TYR A 84 1.98 7.44 8.82
CA TYR A 84 0.85 8.25 8.37
C TYR A 84 -0.33 7.35 8.01
N MET A 85 -1.50 7.66 8.56
CA MET A 85 -2.70 6.86 8.33
C MET A 85 -3.98 7.69 8.40
N PRO A 86 -5.05 7.28 7.71
CA PRO A 86 -6.36 7.92 7.82
C PRO A 86 -6.83 7.96 9.29
N LYS A 87 -7.47 9.04 9.67
CA LYS A 87 -7.97 9.25 11.04
C LYS A 87 -8.84 8.10 11.53
N GLU A 88 -9.68 7.58 10.67
CA GLU A 88 -10.59 6.46 10.97
C GLU A 88 -9.86 5.15 11.27
N MET A 89 -8.64 4.97 10.79
CA MET A 89 -7.80 3.79 11.01
C MET A 89 -7.08 3.83 12.38
N ILE A 90 -6.82 5.01 12.93
CA ILE A 90 -5.99 5.20 14.13
C ILE A 90 -6.47 4.39 15.35
N PRO A 91 -7.77 4.40 15.73
CA PRO A 91 -8.23 3.68 16.92
C PRO A 91 -7.96 2.17 16.86
N GLU A 92 -8.12 1.57 15.68
CA GLU A 92 -7.90 0.14 15.49
C GLU A 92 -6.41 -0.18 15.48
N MET A 93 -5.58 0.62 14.81
CA MET A 93 -4.12 0.46 14.86
C MET A 93 -3.55 0.61 16.27
N GLU A 94 -4.04 1.58 17.04
CA GLU A 94 -3.65 1.73 18.44
C GLU A 94 -4.09 0.56 19.33
N THR A 95 -5.24 -0.03 19.04
CA THR A 95 -5.73 -1.19 19.79
C THR A 95 -4.91 -2.44 19.48
N ASN A 96 -4.73 -2.74 18.18
CA ASN A 96 -4.07 -3.96 17.73
C ASN A 96 -2.56 -3.96 17.98
N TYR A 97 -1.94 -2.77 17.96
CA TYR A 97 -0.48 -2.59 18.00
C TYR A 97 -0.03 -1.58 19.06
N LYS A 98 -0.73 -1.52 20.21
CA LYS A 98 -0.49 -0.55 21.28
C LYS A 98 0.99 -0.44 21.68
N TYR A 99 1.67 -1.58 21.87
CA TYR A 99 3.05 -1.61 22.28
C TYR A 99 4.01 -0.99 21.26
N ILE A 100 3.63 -0.98 19.97
CA ILE A 100 4.44 -0.41 18.89
C ILE A 100 4.41 1.12 18.94
N PHE A 101 3.21 1.70 19.14
CA PHE A 101 2.99 3.14 19.05
C PHE A 101 3.09 3.87 20.39
N LYS A 102 2.70 3.22 21.49
CA LYS A 102 2.68 3.83 22.84
C LYS A 102 3.74 3.26 23.77
N GLY A 103 4.35 2.13 23.36
CA GLY A 103 5.25 1.40 24.25
C GLY A 103 4.52 0.70 25.39
N GLU A 104 5.25 -0.08 26.13
CA GLU A 104 4.85 -0.72 27.39
C GLU A 104 6.09 -0.75 28.31
N LYS A 105 5.87 -0.97 29.62
CA LYS A 105 6.86 -0.96 30.71
C LYS A 105 8.37 -0.93 30.29
N ASP A 106 8.83 -1.99 29.61
CA ASP A 106 10.24 -2.13 29.21
C ASP A 106 10.41 -2.10 27.66
N TYR A 107 9.39 -1.63 26.96
CA TYR A 107 9.30 -1.65 25.50
C TYR A 107 9.03 -0.24 24.97
N LEU A 108 10.07 0.43 24.50
CA LEU A 108 9.92 1.76 23.93
C LEU A 108 9.19 1.70 22.59
N PRO A 109 8.34 2.68 22.28
CA PRO A 109 7.70 2.77 20.99
C PRO A 109 8.74 2.92 19.89
N PHE A 110 8.52 2.30 18.75
CA PHE A 110 9.41 2.37 17.60
C PHE A 110 8.75 2.93 16.34
N MET A 111 7.46 3.22 16.42
CA MET A 111 6.71 3.97 15.40
C MET A 111 5.86 5.04 16.09
N GLU A 112 5.56 6.11 15.35
CA GLU A 112 4.70 7.21 15.81
C GLU A 112 3.56 7.41 14.82
N ILE A 113 2.32 7.41 15.31
CA ILE A 113 1.14 7.68 14.47
C ILE A 113 1.10 9.16 14.10
N LYS A 114 0.90 9.41 12.81
CA LYS A 114 0.60 10.73 12.25
C LYS A 114 -0.73 10.63 11.50
N GLU A 115 -1.66 11.54 11.79
CA GLU A 115 -2.90 11.65 11.01
C GLU A 115 -2.57 12.08 9.58
N LEU A 116 -3.21 11.45 8.61
CA LEU A 116 -3.01 11.71 7.20
C LEU A 116 -3.86 12.90 6.74
N ASP A 117 -3.22 13.95 6.27
CA ASP A 117 -3.86 15.07 5.57
C ASP A 117 -4.03 14.80 4.08
N SER A 118 -4.73 15.67 3.36
CA SER A 118 -4.90 15.60 1.90
C SER A 118 -3.57 15.71 1.11
N SER A 119 -2.53 16.22 1.76
CA SER A 119 -1.16 16.23 1.26
C SER A 119 -0.17 16.18 2.42
N ILE A 120 0.95 15.52 2.19
CA ILE A 120 2.08 15.46 3.12
C ILE A 120 3.31 15.95 2.38
N ASN A 121 4.10 16.81 3.01
CA ASN A 121 5.45 17.12 2.55
C ASN A 121 6.45 16.40 3.47
N PHE A 122 7.07 15.35 2.95
CA PHE A 122 8.04 14.56 3.69
C PHE A 122 9.41 14.65 3.02
N GLN A 123 10.39 15.28 3.68
CA GLN A 123 11.76 15.44 3.17
C GLN A 123 11.80 15.93 1.70
N ASN A 124 11.04 16.99 1.39
CA ASN A 124 10.87 17.58 0.06
C ASN A 124 10.10 16.71 -0.96
N ILE A 125 9.54 15.59 -0.55
CA ILE A 125 8.64 14.78 -1.37
C ILE A 125 7.22 15.24 -1.06
N ASN A 126 6.54 15.82 -2.04
CA ASN A 126 5.11 16.14 -1.92
C ASN A 126 4.28 14.92 -2.29
N ILE A 127 3.47 14.47 -1.33
CA ILE A 127 2.60 13.30 -1.45
C ILE A 127 1.15 13.78 -1.39
N GLU A 128 0.46 13.74 -2.50
CA GLU A 128 -0.98 13.97 -2.54
C GLU A 128 -1.72 12.69 -2.20
N THR A 129 -2.84 12.81 -1.47
CA THR A 129 -3.66 11.66 -1.10
C THR A 129 -5.13 11.97 -1.23
N PHE A 130 -5.90 10.99 -1.64
CA PHE A 130 -7.36 11.07 -1.73
C PHE A 130 -7.97 9.68 -1.62
N LYS A 131 -9.23 9.65 -1.17
CA LYS A 131 -9.95 8.40 -0.93
C LYS A 131 -10.56 7.85 -2.21
N HIS A 132 -10.64 6.53 -2.27
CA HIS A 132 -11.48 5.81 -3.21
C HIS A 132 -12.25 4.71 -2.48
N ASN A 133 -13.32 4.22 -3.10
CA ASN A 133 -14.18 3.22 -2.50
C ASN A 133 -13.57 1.81 -2.58
N HIS A 134 -13.70 1.06 -1.49
CA HIS A 134 -13.41 -0.36 -1.38
C HIS A 134 -14.58 -1.09 -0.70
N GLY A 135 -15.73 -1.05 -1.33
CA GLY A 135 -16.95 -1.65 -0.76
C GLY A 135 -17.49 -0.87 0.44
N SER A 136 -17.34 -1.42 1.64
CA SER A 136 -17.82 -0.81 2.89
C SER A 136 -16.86 0.18 3.54
N ILE A 137 -15.63 0.25 3.07
CA ILE A 137 -14.60 1.15 3.59
C ILE A 137 -13.96 1.98 2.48
N ASP A 138 -13.24 3.03 2.88
CA ASP A 138 -12.41 3.82 2.00
C ASP A 138 -10.95 3.40 2.09
N VAL A 139 -10.24 3.53 0.97
CA VAL A 139 -8.83 3.28 0.82
C VAL A 139 -8.15 4.52 0.26
N GLN A 140 -6.92 4.79 0.69
CA GLN A 140 -6.16 5.94 0.20
C GLN A 140 -5.43 5.59 -1.10
N THR A 141 -5.57 6.47 -2.09
CA THR A 141 -4.64 6.57 -3.22
C THR A 141 -3.53 7.54 -2.83
N TYR A 142 -2.31 7.20 -3.13
CA TYR A 142 -1.14 8.07 -3.00
C TYR A 142 -0.63 8.48 -4.37
N LYS A 143 -0.37 9.79 -4.55
CA LYS A 143 0.20 10.35 -5.76
C LYS A 143 1.45 11.18 -5.42
N ILE A 144 2.54 10.89 -6.11
CA ILE A 144 3.83 11.56 -5.95
C ILE A 144 4.32 11.98 -7.34
N GLY A 145 4.23 13.26 -7.64
CA GLY A 145 4.52 13.75 -8.99
C GLY A 145 3.69 13.02 -10.05
N ASN A 146 4.34 12.32 -10.95
CA ASN A 146 3.69 11.56 -12.03
C ASN A 146 3.56 10.05 -11.72
N PHE A 147 3.73 9.65 -10.47
CA PHE A 147 3.48 8.29 -9.97
C PHE A 147 2.22 8.25 -9.13
N ALA A 148 1.42 7.17 -9.22
CA ALA A 148 0.33 6.91 -8.29
C ALA A 148 0.21 5.43 -7.93
N TYR A 149 -0.28 5.19 -6.71
CA TYR A 149 -0.60 3.88 -6.16
C TYR A 149 -2.04 3.84 -5.66
N SER A 150 -2.85 2.92 -6.20
CA SER A 150 -4.26 2.71 -5.84
C SER A 150 -4.53 1.22 -5.67
N THR A 151 -4.33 0.69 -4.47
CA THR A 151 -4.69 -0.72 -4.16
C THR A 151 -6.18 -0.81 -3.82
N ASP A 152 -6.75 -2.03 -3.85
CA ASP A 152 -8.13 -2.32 -3.38
C ASP A 152 -9.21 -1.39 -3.95
N LEU A 153 -9.03 -1.01 -5.20
CA LEU A 153 -9.90 -0.08 -5.89
C LEU A 153 -11.21 -0.73 -6.33
N LYS A 154 -12.36 -0.17 -5.92
CA LYS A 154 -13.67 -0.46 -6.50
C LYS A 154 -14.11 0.61 -7.48
N LYS A 155 -14.07 1.86 -7.05
CA LYS A 155 -14.41 3.04 -7.87
C LYS A 155 -13.84 4.31 -7.23
N PHE A 156 -13.55 5.30 -8.05
CA PHE A 156 -13.21 6.63 -7.57
C PHE A 156 -14.46 7.42 -7.18
N TYR A 157 -14.29 8.40 -6.30
CA TYR A 157 -15.34 9.36 -5.96
C TYR A 157 -15.30 10.54 -6.91
N ASN A 158 -16.47 10.89 -7.48
CA ASN A 158 -16.65 12.09 -8.32
C ASN A 158 -15.49 12.29 -9.33
N GLN A 159 -14.84 13.45 -9.25
CA GLN A 159 -13.75 13.87 -10.13
C GLN A 159 -12.35 13.48 -9.62
N ASP A 160 -12.23 12.70 -8.55
CA ASP A 160 -10.92 12.34 -8.00
C ASP A 160 -10.04 11.56 -9.01
N ILE A 161 -10.67 10.83 -9.93
CA ILE A 161 -9.97 10.19 -11.03
C ILE A 161 -9.19 11.18 -11.93
N ASP A 162 -9.64 12.45 -12.02
CA ASP A 162 -8.95 13.47 -12.82
C ASP A 162 -7.57 13.82 -12.26
N LYS A 163 -7.36 13.63 -10.97
CA LYS A 163 -6.06 13.82 -10.31
C LYS A 163 -5.00 12.85 -10.82
N LEU A 164 -5.43 11.72 -11.43
CA LEU A 164 -4.54 10.69 -11.98
C LEU A 164 -4.17 10.91 -13.45
N LYS A 165 -4.61 11.99 -14.08
CA LYS A 165 -4.18 12.31 -15.44
C LYS A 165 -2.70 12.66 -15.51
N ASN A 166 -2.06 12.36 -16.65
CA ASN A 166 -0.65 12.62 -16.93
C ASN A 166 0.34 11.83 -16.05
N LEU A 167 -0.05 10.65 -15.56
CA LEU A 167 0.87 9.75 -14.87
C LEU A 167 1.88 9.12 -15.83
N ASP A 168 3.12 9.02 -15.36
CA ASP A 168 4.11 8.17 -15.99
C ASP A 168 3.91 6.70 -15.59
N LEU A 169 3.57 6.47 -14.32
CA LEU A 169 3.34 5.14 -13.77
C LEU A 169 2.12 5.14 -12.85
N TRP A 170 1.20 4.22 -13.08
CA TRP A 170 0.11 3.90 -12.17
C TRP A 170 0.20 2.44 -11.71
N ILE A 171 0.38 2.22 -10.41
CA ILE A 171 0.25 0.88 -9.81
C ILE A 171 -1.17 0.77 -9.26
N VAL A 172 -1.93 -0.21 -9.74
CA VAL A 172 -3.35 -0.38 -9.39
C VAL A 172 -3.69 -1.81 -9.02
N GLY A 173 -4.56 -1.97 -8.02
CA GLY A 173 -5.06 -3.27 -7.60
C GLY A 173 -5.96 -3.91 -8.65
N LEU A 174 -5.66 -5.16 -9.02
CA LEU A 174 -6.49 -6.03 -9.85
C LEU A 174 -6.65 -7.38 -9.17
N LEU A 175 -7.70 -7.53 -8.34
CA LEU A 175 -7.86 -8.73 -7.53
C LEU A 175 -8.10 -9.98 -8.39
N ARG A 176 -8.98 -9.87 -9.39
CA ARG A 176 -9.41 -10.97 -10.27
C ARG A 176 -10.06 -10.42 -11.55
N GLN A 177 -10.32 -11.32 -12.52
CA GLN A 177 -10.94 -10.96 -13.80
C GLN A 177 -12.33 -10.34 -13.61
N ASP A 178 -13.19 -11.02 -12.86
CA ASP A 178 -14.57 -10.58 -12.64
C ASP A 178 -14.65 -9.47 -11.57
N THR A 179 -15.70 -8.67 -11.66
CA THR A 179 -15.99 -7.66 -10.64
C THR A 179 -16.32 -8.31 -9.29
N HIS A 180 -16.03 -7.58 -8.20
CA HIS A 180 -16.33 -7.97 -6.83
C HIS A 180 -17.07 -6.82 -6.13
N PRO A 181 -17.88 -7.05 -5.08
CA PRO A 181 -18.52 -5.96 -4.34
C PRO A 181 -17.55 -4.88 -3.86
N ALA A 182 -16.32 -5.26 -3.49
CA ALA A 182 -15.29 -4.36 -2.96
C ALA A 182 -14.14 -4.06 -3.95
N HIS A 183 -14.04 -4.75 -5.10
CA HIS A 183 -12.96 -4.54 -6.08
C HIS A 183 -13.50 -4.37 -7.49
N ALA A 184 -12.85 -3.53 -8.27
CA ALA A 184 -13.06 -3.46 -9.71
C ALA A 184 -12.56 -4.74 -10.38
N GLY A 185 -13.28 -5.22 -11.38
CA GLY A 185 -12.82 -6.26 -12.28
C GLY A 185 -11.94 -5.69 -13.39
N PHE A 186 -11.39 -6.60 -14.22
CA PHE A 186 -10.45 -6.23 -15.28
C PHE A 186 -11.03 -5.16 -16.22
N ASP A 187 -12.25 -5.34 -16.73
CA ASP A 187 -12.85 -4.38 -17.68
C ASP A 187 -12.99 -2.98 -17.06
N GLN A 188 -13.40 -2.90 -15.79
CA GLN A 188 -13.51 -1.62 -15.09
C GLN A 188 -12.14 -0.93 -14.91
N ILE A 189 -11.10 -1.71 -14.65
CA ILE A 189 -9.73 -1.17 -14.57
C ILE A 189 -9.26 -0.69 -15.94
N MET A 190 -9.59 -1.41 -17.02
CA MET A 190 -9.27 -0.98 -18.39
C MET A 190 -10.00 0.31 -18.79
N ASP A 191 -11.25 0.50 -18.32
CA ASP A 191 -11.98 1.77 -18.51
C ASP A 191 -11.25 2.93 -17.79
N PHE A 192 -10.80 2.72 -16.56
CA PHE A 192 -10.00 3.72 -15.84
C PHE A 192 -8.68 4.03 -16.57
N ILE A 193 -7.95 3.01 -17.03
CA ILE A 193 -6.71 3.19 -17.81
C ILE A 193 -6.99 4.00 -19.08
N SER A 194 -8.05 3.70 -19.79
CA SER A 194 -8.44 4.40 -21.02
C SER A 194 -8.77 5.88 -20.77
N TYR A 195 -9.31 6.19 -19.59
CA TYR A 195 -9.63 7.56 -19.18
C TYR A 195 -8.40 8.33 -18.66
N ILE A 196 -7.60 7.72 -17.77
CA ILE A 196 -6.41 8.31 -17.12
C ILE A 196 -5.26 8.45 -18.13
N LYS A 197 -5.08 7.45 -18.98
CA LYS A 197 -3.99 7.32 -19.97
C LYS A 197 -2.60 7.42 -19.36
N PRO A 198 -2.27 6.63 -18.34
CA PRO A 198 -0.91 6.59 -17.82
C PRO A 198 0.03 6.03 -18.88
N LYS A 199 1.32 6.44 -18.86
CA LYS A 199 2.31 5.88 -19.80
C LYS A 199 2.57 4.39 -19.53
N GLN A 200 2.52 3.98 -18.26
CA GLN A 200 2.66 2.60 -17.84
C GLN A 200 1.67 2.29 -16.71
N THR A 201 1.12 1.08 -16.73
CA THR A 201 0.31 0.53 -15.63
C THR A 201 0.93 -0.78 -15.16
N ILE A 202 1.01 -0.95 -13.83
CA ILE A 202 1.41 -2.20 -13.18
C ILE A 202 0.23 -2.68 -12.34
N PHE A 203 -0.17 -3.93 -12.52
CA PHE A 203 -1.18 -4.56 -11.67
C PHE A 203 -0.55 -5.14 -10.41
N THR A 204 -1.24 -4.93 -9.30
CA THR A 204 -0.89 -5.49 -7.99
C THR A 204 -2.12 -6.12 -7.34
N HIS A 205 -1.99 -6.68 -6.16
CA HIS A 205 -3.08 -7.29 -5.39
C HIS A 205 -3.80 -8.45 -6.13
N MET A 206 -3.09 -9.12 -7.01
CA MET A 206 -3.63 -10.22 -7.82
C MET A 206 -3.71 -11.51 -7.00
N THR A 207 -4.86 -12.19 -7.09
CA THR A 207 -5.04 -13.53 -6.51
C THR A 207 -4.54 -14.64 -7.42
N ALA A 208 -4.56 -15.88 -6.90
CA ALA A 208 -4.27 -17.10 -7.67
C ALA A 208 -5.31 -17.41 -8.79
N LEU A 209 -6.28 -16.53 -9.02
CA LEU A 209 -7.23 -16.63 -10.13
C LEU A 209 -6.71 -15.96 -11.41
N LEU A 210 -5.60 -15.22 -11.31
CA LEU A 210 -4.95 -14.56 -12.44
C LEU A 210 -3.59 -15.22 -12.68
N ASP A 211 -3.45 -15.91 -13.79
CA ASP A 211 -2.17 -16.41 -14.31
C ASP A 211 -1.46 -15.30 -15.09
N GLU A 212 -0.10 -15.31 -15.12
CA GLU A 212 0.71 -14.28 -15.78
C GLU A 212 1.58 -14.87 -16.89
#